data_24ca469203559a7e9b0716336beee5f8
#
_entry.id   24ca469203559a7e9b0716336beee5f8
#
_cell.length_a   1.000
_cell.length_b   1.000
_cell.length_c   1.000
_cell.angle_alpha   90.00
_cell.angle_beta   90.00
_cell.angle_gamma   90.00
#
_symmetry.space_group_name_H-M   'P 1'
#
loop_
_entity.id
_entity.type
_entity.pdbx_description
1 polymer ?
#
loop_
_entity_poly.entity_id
_entity_poly.type
_entity_poly.pdbx_seq_one_letter_code
_entity_poly.pdbx_strand_id
1 'polypeptide(L)'
;MKPRNPAARAGRWSAQHRKTAILGWILFVVLATVVGGKIGQNSVDDSARGSGEAKRGDMIVKAADFPEQADERVLVQSADRAERGAAVQDVVARLGRIEGVGGIERPVASKDGRSVVVDFKLAGTDEQAKTRVAKPLAAVAAAQAAHPGVRVEEFGDASAAKEIAARDTQDGKKAEGVS
;
A
#
# COMPACT_ATOMS: atom_id res chain seq x y z
N MET A 1 -10.79 33.95 48.86
CA MET A 1 -10.23 32.58 48.69
C MET A 1 -9.42 32.55 47.44
N LYS A 2 -8.07 32.35 47.52
CA LYS A 2 -7.21 32.24 46.30
C LYS A 2 -7.48 30.89 45.63
N PRO A 3 -7.77 30.87 44.34
CA PRO A 3 -7.95 29.63 43.62
C PRO A 3 -6.68 28.79 43.68
N ARG A 4 -6.76 27.60 44.24
CA ARG A 4 -5.65 26.62 44.26
C ARG A 4 -5.46 26.11 42.86
N ASN A 5 -4.51 26.69 42.12
CA ASN A 5 -4.20 26.25 40.74
C ASN A 5 -3.43 24.91 40.81
N PRO A 6 -4.06 23.77 40.38
CA PRO A 6 -3.44 22.44 40.45
C PRO A 6 -2.20 22.34 39.57
N ALA A 7 -2.13 23.06 38.46
CA ALA A 7 -0.97 23.08 37.58
C ALA A 7 0.28 23.70 38.26
N ALA A 8 0.10 24.78 39.01
CA ALA A 8 1.21 25.42 39.76
C ALA A 8 1.74 24.54 40.90
N ARG A 9 0.90 23.64 41.42
CA ARG A 9 1.29 22.68 42.45
C ARG A 9 2.06 21.52 41.88
N ALA A 10 1.61 21.00 40.73
CA ALA A 10 2.29 19.93 39.97
C ALA A 10 3.68 20.41 39.48
N GLY A 11 3.78 21.64 38.97
CA GLY A 11 5.06 22.21 38.53
C GLY A 11 6.09 22.35 39.65
N ARG A 12 5.66 22.78 40.83
CA ARG A 12 6.55 22.86 42.01
C ARG A 12 6.99 21.49 42.49
N TRP A 13 6.11 20.51 42.52
CA TRP A 13 6.44 19.13 42.89
C TRP A 13 7.45 18.51 41.89
N SER A 14 7.21 18.70 40.59
CA SER A 14 8.11 18.21 39.52
C SER A 14 9.51 18.85 39.64
N ALA A 15 9.60 20.13 39.96
CA ALA A 15 10.89 20.81 40.16
C ALA A 15 11.68 20.30 41.39
N GLN A 16 10.98 19.90 42.42
CA GLN A 16 11.60 19.34 43.65
C GLN A 16 11.97 17.86 43.48
N HIS A 17 11.24 17.11 42.66
CA HIS A 17 11.41 15.65 42.45
C HIS A 17 11.80 15.33 41.02
N ARG A 18 12.84 16.00 40.50
CA ARG A 18 13.26 15.91 39.08
C ARG A 18 13.42 14.49 38.57
N LYS A 19 14.11 13.62 39.37
CA LYS A 19 14.33 12.22 38.96
C LYS A 19 13.03 11.44 38.87
N THR A 20 12.13 11.60 39.83
CA THR A 20 10.82 10.91 39.83
C THR A 20 9.92 11.43 38.72
N ALA A 21 9.96 12.71 38.40
CA ALA A 21 9.19 13.30 37.31
C ALA A 21 9.68 12.80 35.94
N ILE A 22 11.00 12.71 35.73
CA ILE A 22 11.60 12.17 34.49
C ILE A 22 11.29 10.70 34.34
N LEU A 23 11.49 9.90 35.39
CA LEU A 23 11.18 8.45 35.32
C LEU A 23 9.68 8.18 35.11
N GLY A 24 8.81 8.99 35.75
CA GLY A 24 7.36 8.90 35.55
C GLY A 24 6.96 9.26 34.11
N TRP A 25 7.60 10.25 33.50
CA TRP A 25 7.38 10.62 32.12
C TRP A 25 7.84 9.53 31.15
N ILE A 26 9.05 8.99 31.35
CA ILE A 26 9.58 7.90 30.53
C ILE A 26 8.66 6.67 30.62
N LEU A 27 8.25 6.29 31.83
CA LEU A 27 7.31 5.19 32.03
C LEU A 27 5.98 5.43 31.32
N PHE A 28 5.43 6.66 31.39
CA PHE A 28 4.21 7.05 30.69
C PHE A 28 4.36 6.89 29.18
N VAL A 29 5.47 7.38 28.58
CA VAL A 29 5.73 7.26 27.14
C VAL A 29 5.84 5.79 26.74
N VAL A 30 6.59 4.98 27.49
CA VAL A 30 6.73 3.54 27.22
C VAL A 30 5.36 2.84 27.27
N LEU A 31 4.57 3.10 28.30
CA LEU A 31 3.24 2.52 28.42
C LEU A 31 2.31 2.98 27.28
N ALA A 32 2.32 4.28 26.96
CA ALA A 32 1.53 4.81 25.86
C ALA A 32 1.92 4.20 24.51
N THR A 33 3.21 3.99 24.26
CA THR A 33 3.71 3.34 23.04
C THR A 33 3.32 1.87 22.98
N VAL A 34 3.47 1.13 24.08
CA VAL A 34 3.09 -0.29 24.15
C VAL A 34 1.58 -0.48 23.98
N VAL A 35 0.78 0.34 24.65
CA VAL A 35 -0.69 0.28 24.55
C VAL A 35 -1.15 0.76 23.17
N GLY A 36 -0.60 1.86 22.66
CA GLY A 36 -0.91 2.38 21.34
C GLY A 36 -0.54 1.41 20.22
N GLY A 37 0.62 0.76 20.34
CA GLY A 37 1.05 -0.26 19.37
C GLY A 37 0.18 -1.53 19.36
N LYS A 38 -0.42 -1.88 20.51
CA LYS A 38 -1.34 -3.04 20.61
C LYS A 38 -2.77 -2.72 20.12
N ILE A 39 -3.18 -1.46 20.18
CA ILE A 39 -4.52 -1.06 19.71
C ILE A 39 -4.60 -1.11 18.19
N GLY A 40 -3.45 -1.12 17.49
CA GLY A 40 -3.38 -1.10 16.02
C GLY A 40 -3.93 0.23 15.48
N GLN A 41 -3.49 0.60 14.32
CA GLN A 41 -4.19 1.63 13.56
C GLN A 41 -5.44 0.95 12.96
N ASN A 42 -6.61 1.19 13.54
CA ASN A 42 -7.84 0.98 12.81
C ASN A 42 -7.81 1.95 11.62
N SER A 43 -7.38 1.45 10.46
CA SER A 43 -7.67 2.15 9.22
C SER A 43 -9.20 2.30 9.19
N VAL A 44 -9.66 3.54 9.20
CA VAL A 44 -11.09 3.83 9.06
C VAL A 44 -11.49 3.22 7.73
N ASP A 45 -12.31 2.19 7.76
CA ASP A 45 -12.89 1.56 6.57
C ASP A 45 -13.43 2.69 5.67
N ASP A 46 -13.09 2.67 4.39
CA ASP A 46 -13.48 3.72 3.44
C ASP A 46 -15.00 3.96 3.48
N SER A 47 -15.79 2.93 3.80
CA SER A 47 -17.24 3.03 4.04
C SER A 47 -17.61 3.90 5.26
N ALA A 48 -16.70 4.14 6.20
CA ALA A 48 -16.94 4.99 7.36
C ALA A 48 -16.56 6.47 7.10
N ARG A 49 -15.86 6.76 6.00
CA ARG A 49 -15.47 8.13 5.60
C ARG A 49 -16.60 8.90 4.90
N GLY A 50 -17.62 8.20 4.39
CA GLY A 50 -18.78 8.80 3.73
C GLY A 50 -19.82 9.29 4.73
N SER A 51 -20.45 10.43 4.45
CA SER A 51 -21.64 10.92 5.15
C SER A 51 -22.82 11.07 4.19
N GLY A 52 -24.04 10.91 4.68
CA GLY A 52 -25.25 11.12 3.89
C GLY A 52 -25.44 10.13 2.73
N GLU A 53 -25.60 10.65 1.50
CA GLU A 53 -25.86 9.83 0.30
C GLU A 53 -24.65 8.97 -0.11
N ALA A 54 -23.42 9.47 0.08
CA ALA A 54 -22.21 8.70 -0.19
C ALA A 54 -22.18 7.42 0.63
N LYS A 55 -22.49 7.50 1.92
CA LYS A 55 -22.55 6.30 2.79
C LYS A 55 -23.63 5.31 2.35
N ARG A 56 -24.77 5.81 1.86
CA ARG A 56 -25.82 4.93 1.30
C ARG A 56 -25.37 4.24 0.03
N GLY A 57 -24.65 4.95 -0.85
CA GLY A 57 -24.04 4.40 -2.05
C GLY A 57 -23.06 3.26 -1.73
N ASP A 58 -22.15 3.51 -0.78
CA ASP A 58 -21.18 2.50 -0.32
C ASP A 58 -21.86 1.26 0.28
N MET A 59 -22.93 1.45 1.06
CA MET A 59 -23.70 0.32 1.59
C MET A 59 -24.39 -0.49 0.50
N ILE A 60 -24.90 0.14 -0.56
CA ILE A 60 -25.54 -0.55 -1.69
C ILE A 60 -24.48 -1.35 -2.46
N VAL A 61 -23.31 -0.76 -2.72
CA VAL A 61 -22.20 -1.44 -3.40
C VAL A 61 -21.71 -2.63 -2.58
N LYS A 62 -21.53 -2.47 -1.25
CA LYS A 62 -21.17 -3.58 -0.36
C LYS A 62 -22.23 -4.67 -0.32
N ALA A 63 -23.52 -4.31 -0.32
CA ALA A 63 -24.63 -5.27 -0.29
C ALA A 63 -24.77 -6.03 -1.64
N ALA A 64 -24.28 -5.47 -2.72
CA ALA A 64 -24.26 -6.11 -4.04
C ALA A 64 -23.20 -7.20 -4.18
N ASP A 65 -22.31 -7.37 -3.17
CA ASP A 65 -21.29 -8.41 -3.07
C ASP A 65 -20.48 -8.55 -4.36
N PHE A 66 -20.06 -7.41 -4.94
CA PHE A 66 -19.15 -7.42 -6.08
C PHE A 66 -17.84 -8.09 -5.66
N PRO A 67 -17.29 -8.97 -6.52
CA PRO A 67 -15.99 -9.58 -6.21
C PRO A 67 -14.92 -8.49 -6.07
N GLU A 68 -14.30 -8.44 -4.89
CA GLU A 68 -13.19 -7.53 -4.65
C GLU A 68 -12.02 -7.91 -5.56
N GLN A 69 -11.49 -6.94 -6.27
CA GLN A 69 -10.41 -7.11 -7.22
C GLN A 69 -9.52 -5.86 -7.19
N ALA A 70 -8.22 -6.05 -7.19
CA ALA A 70 -7.26 -4.97 -7.37
C ALA A 70 -6.93 -4.80 -8.86
N ASP A 71 -6.94 -3.57 -9.34
CA ASP A 71 -6.57 -3.24 -10.71
C ASP A 71 -5.06 -3.07 -10.83
N GLU A 72 -4.46 -3.83 -11.74
CA GLU A 72 -3.03 -3.80 -12.04
C GLU A 72 -2.79 -3.59 -13.53
N ARG A 73 -1.65 -2.98 -13.85
CA ARG A 73 -1.26 -2.62 -15.21
C ARG A 73 0.18 -2.95 -15.48
N VAL A 74 0.48 -3.40 -16.69
CA VAL A 74 1.85 -3.53 -17.19
C VAL A 74 2.06 -2.56 -18.33
N LEU A 75 3.05 -1.69 -18.17
CA LEU A 75 3.55 -0.83 -19.22
C LEU A 75 4.65 -1.56 -19.99
N VAL A 76 4.51 -1.66 -21.29
CA VAL A 76 5.53 -2.19 -22.21
C VAL A 76 5.93 -1.09 -23.19
N GLN A 77 7.19 -0.65 -23.14
CA GLN A 77 7.67 0.49 -23.91
C GLN A 77 8.94 0.16 -24.69
N SER A 78 8.92 0.41 -26.00
CA SER A 78 10.07 0.34 -26.90
C SER A 78 9.78 1.12 -28.18
N ALA A 79 10.81 1.66 -28.81
CA ALA A 79 10.73 2.22 -30.14
C ALA A 79 10.54 1.13 -31.20
N ASP A 80 11.11 -0.06 -30.98
CA ASP A 80 10.94 -1.21 -31.86
C ASP A 80 9.57 -1.83 -31.67
N ARG A 81 8.77 -1.83 -32.74
CA ARG A 81 7.40 -2.38 -32.74
C ARG A 81 7.39 -3.90 -32.60
N ALA A 82 8.34 -4.59 -33.21
CA ALA A 82 8.39 -6.04 -33.21
C ALA A 82 8.79 -6.58 -31.83
N GLU A 83 9.83 -6.00 -31.23
CA GLU A 83 10.28 -6.35 -29.88
C GLU A 83 9.19 -6.04 -28.84
N ARG A 84 8.56 -4.85 -28.94
CA ARG A 84 7.46 -4.47 -28.06
C ARG A 84 6.29 -5.46 -28.19
N GLY A 85 5.94 -5.88 -29.43
CA GLY A 85 4.88 -6.86 -29.67
C GLY A 85 5.19 -8.21 -29.04
N ALA A 86 6.43 -8.69 -29.18
CA ALA A 86 6.89 -9.94 -28.57
C ALA A 86 6.84 -9.86 -27.02
N ALA A 87 7.30 -8.75 -26.43
CA ALA A 87 7.25 -8.54 -24.99
C ALA A 87 5.81 -8.49 -24.46
N VAL A 88 4.87 -7.83 -25.15
CA VAL A 88 3.44 -7.82 -24.78
C VAL A 88 2.86 -9.23 -24.77
N GLN A 89 3.15 -10.04 -25.80
CA GLN A 89 2.68 -11.43 -25.86
C GLN A 89 3.25 -12.28 -24.72
N ASP A 90 4.53 -12.13 -24.40
CA ASP A 90 5.17 -12.83 -23.30
C ASP A 90 4.57 -12.44 -21.95
N VAL A 91 4.34 -11.13 -21.70
CA VAL A 91 3.67 -10.62 -20.49
C VAL A 91 2.29 -11.24 -20.34
N VAL A 92 1.45 -11.18 -21.38
CA VAL A 92 0.09 -11.74 -21.35
C VAL A 92 0.12 -13.24 -21.09
N ALA A 93 1.03 -13.97 -21.75
CA ALA A 93 1.17 -15.41 -21.57
C ALA A 93 1.63 -15.79 -20.16
N ARG A 94 2.51 -15.03 -19.54
CA ARG A 94 2.97 -15.24 -18.16
C ARG A 94 1.87 -14.94 -17.16
N LEU A 95 1.22 -13.78 -17.28
CA LEU A 95 0.13 -13.38 -16.40
C LEU A 95 -1.03 -14.38 -16.45
N GLY A 96 -1.41 -14.84 -17.61
CA GLY A 96 -2.50 -15.81 -17.78
C GLY A 96 -2.27 -17.19 -17.15
N ARG A 97 -1.04 -17.51 -16.71
CA ARG A 97 -0.70 -18.75 -15.98
C ARG A 97 -0.74 -18.61 -14.46
N ILE A 98 -0.95 -17.39 -13.97
CA ILE A 98 -0.92 -17.11 -12.53
C ILE A 98 -2.32 -17.25 -11.96
N GLU A 99 -2.48 -18.15 -11.00
CA GLU A 99 -3.73 -18.31 -10.27
C GLU A 99 -4.10 -17.03 -9.53
N GLY A 100 -5.35 -16.60 -9.67
CA GLY A 100 -5.85 -15.35 -9.08
C GLY A 100 -5.63 -14.11 -9.95
N VAL A 101 -4.94 -14.23 -11.09
CA VAL A 101 -4.94 -13.22 -12.15
C VAL A 101 -6.11 -13.50 -13.09
N GLY A 102 -6.89 -12.47 -13.35
CA GLY A 102 -8.03 -12.53 -14.28
C GLY A 102 -8.23 -11.19 -14.97
N GLY A 103 -9.28 -11.12 -15.80
CA GLY A 103 -9.65 -9.87 -16.46
C GLY A 103 -8.52 -9.24 -17.28
N ILE A 104 -7.62 -10.06 -17.87
CA ILE A 104 -6.56 -9.54 -18.75
C ILE A 104 -7.24 -8.93 -19.97
N GLU A 105 -7.15 -7.62 -20.08
CA GLU A 105 -7.80 -6.88 -21.16
C GLU A 105 -6.96 -6.89 -22.45
N ARG A 106 -7.59 -6.50 -23.55
CA ARG A 106 -6.87 -6.33 -24.81
C ARG A 106 -5.81 -5.23 -24.64
N PRO A 107 -4.53 -5.51 -24.98
CA PRO A 107 -3.47 -4.52 -24.89
C PRO A 107 -3.79 -3.23 -25.66
N VAL A 108 -3.62 -2.08 -25.03
CA VAL A 108 -3.93 -0.76 -25.58
C VAL A 108 -2.64 -0.03 -25.92
N ALA A 109 -2.46 0.33 -27.17
CA ALA A 109 -1.30 1.09 -27.62
C ALA A 109 -1.48 2.60 -27.39
N SER A 110 -0.40 3.31 -27.05
CA SER A 110 -0.34 4.76 -27.01
C SER A 110 -0.50 5.38 -28.41
N LYS A 111 -0.91 6.64 -28.47
CA LYS A 111 -1.12 7.36 -29.76
C LYS A 111 0.14 7.44 -30.60
N ASP A 112 1.32 7.55 -29.97
CA ASP A 112 2.62 7.59 -30.66
C ASP A 112 3.14 6.18 -31.00
N GLY A 113 2.42 5.14 -30.60
CA GLY A 113 2.76 3.74 -30.84
C GLY A 113 4.01 3.25 -30.15
N ARG A 114 4.57 3.97 -29.15
CA ARG A 114 5.79 3.59 -28.45
C ARG A 114 5.55 2.77 -27.18
N SER A 115 4.35 2.84 -26.66
CA SER A 115 3.96 2.15 -25.42
C SER A 115 2.72 1.32 -25.63
N VAL A 116 2.60 0.24 -24.87
CA VAL A 116 1.39 -0.59 -24.77
C VAL A 116 1.12 -0.81 -23.30
N VAL A 117 -0.14 -0.71 -22.90
CA VAL A 117 -0.60 -1.04 -21.55
C VAL A 117 -1.42 -2.33 -21.63
N VAL A 118 -1.17 -3.21 -20.68
CA VAL A 118 -1.92 -4.44 -20.43
C VAL A 118 -2.57 -4.32 -19.06
N ASP A 119 -3.88 -4.17 -19.04
CA ASP A 119 -4.66 -4.13 -17.80
C ASP A 119 -5.04 -5.55 -17.38
N PHE A 120 -4.99 -5.84 -16.07
CA PHE A 120 -5.44 -7.09 -15.50
C PHE A 120 -5.92 -6.90 -14.06
N LYS A 121 -6.59 -7.90 -13.51
CA LYS A 121 -7.17 -7.87 -12.17
C LYS A 121 -6.61 -8.96 -11.29
N LEU A 122 -6.37 -8.64 -10.02
CA LEU A 122 -6.05 -9.60 -8.97
C LEU A 122 -7.30 -9.85 -8.12
N ALA A 123 -7.72 -11.10 -8.08
CA ALA A 123 -8.86 -11.51 -7.26
C ALA A 123 -8.54 -11.46 -5.76
N GLY A 124 -9.51 -11.01 -4.98
CA GLY A 124 -9.48 -11.00 -3.51
C GLY A 124 -9.47 -9.60 -2.92
N THR A 125 -9.56 -9.55 -1.59
CA THR A 125 -9.49 -8.31 -0.82
C THR A 125 -8.17 -7.58 -1.02
N ASP A 126 -8.09 -6.29 -0.70
CA ASP A 126 -6.87 -5.50 -0.77
C ASP A 126 -5.68 -6.16 -0.05
N GLU A 127 -5.90 -6.75 1.12
CA GLU A 127 -4.85 -7.43 1.87
C GLU A 127 -4.38 -8.71 1.17
N GLN A 128 -5.29 -9.45 0.54
CA GLN A 128 -4.95 -10.63 -0.25
C GLN A 128 -4.22 -10.24 -1.53
N ALA A 129 -4.63 -9.17 -2.19
CA ALA A 129 -4.01 -8.65 -3.40
C ALA A 129 -2.56 -8.20 -3.13
N LYS A 130 -2.28 -7.49 -2.03
CA LYS A 130 -0.92 -7.11 -1.59
C LYS A 130 0.03 -8.31 -1.47
N THR A 131 -0.49 -9.45 -1.06
CA THR A 131 0.31 -10.68 -0.97
C THR A 131 0.44 -11.36 -2.33
N ARG A 132 -0.66 -11.45 -3.08
CA ARG A 132 -0.72 -12.15 -4.38
C ARG A 132 0.05 -11.45 -5.47
N VAL A 133 0.17 -10.12 -5.43
CA VAL A 133 0.90 -9.31 -6.43
C VAL A 133 2.37 -9.69 -6.58
N ALA A 134 2.95 -10.40 -5.62
CA ALA A 134 4.33 -10.88 -5.73
C ALA A 134 4.57 -11.78 -6.95
N LYS A 135 3.58 -12.60 -7.34
CA LYS A 135 3.69 -13.49 -8.50
C LYS A 135 3.65 -12.72 -9.83
N PRO A 136 2.68 -11.82 -10.08
CA PRO A 136 2.70 -10.93 -11.24
C PRO A 136 3.98 -10.11 -11.34
N LEU A 137 4.42 -9.44 -10.26
CA LEU A 137 5.67 -8.68 -10.24
C LEU A 137 6.87 -9.53 -10.67
N ALA A 138 6.98 -10.78 -10.19
CA ALA A 138 8.04 -11.70 -10.59
C ALA A 138 7.92 -12.09 -12.08
N ALA A 139 6.71 -12.29 -12.59
CA ALA A 139 6.47 -12.60 -13.99
C ALA A 139 6.84 -11.42 -14.90
N VAL A 140 6.51 -10.20 -14.50
CA VAL A 140 6.88 -8.96 -15.21
C VAL A 140 8.40 -8.76 -15.18
N ALA A 141 9.06 -8.98 -14.05
CA ALA A 141 10.52 -8.94 -13.96
C ALA A 141 11.18 -9.98 -14.87
N ALA A 142 10.62 -11.18 -14.97
CA ALA A 142 11.11 -12.21 -15.87
C ALA A 142 10.89 -11.85 -17.35
N ALA A 143 9.78 -11.18 -17.69
CA ALA A 143 9.55 -10.64 -19.03
C ALA A 143 10.55 -9.52 -19.35
N GLN A 144 10.82 -8.59 -18.41
CA GLN A 144 11.86 -7.56 -18.56
C GLN A 144 13.23 -8.18 -18.84
N ALA A 145 13.59 -9.24 -18.12
CA ALA A 145 14.88 -9.92 -18.32
C ALA A 145 14.97 -10.63 -19.68
N ALA A 146 13.85 -11.16 -20.19
CA ALA A 146 13.78 -11.81 -21.51
C ALA A 146 13.82 -10.80 -22.67
N HIS A 147 13.42 -9.55 -22.42
CA HIS A 147 13.35 -8.49 -23.43
C HIS A 147 14.16 -7.25 -23.01
N PRO A 148 15.50 -7.31 -22.98
CA PRO A 148 16.34 -6.23 -22.43
C PRO A 148 16.26 -4.91 -23.24
N GLY A 149 15.84 -4.94 -24.50
CA GLY A 149 15.58 -3.75 -25.34
C GLY A 149 14.23 -3.09 -25.12
N VAL A 150 13.40 -3.65 -24.24
CA VAL A 150 12.05 -3.19 -23.95
C VAL A 150 11.97 -2.85 -22.47
N ARG A 151 11.30 -1.75 -22.12
CA ARG A 151 10.98 -1.44 -20.73
C ARG A 151 9.65 -2.10 -20.37
N VAL A 152 9.63 -2.95 -19.36
CA VAL A 152 8.45 -3.65 -18.87
C VAL A 152 8.30 -3.36 -17.37
N GLU A 153 7.23 -2.68 -16.98
CA GLU A 153 7.00 -2.29 -15.59
C GLU A 153 5.52 -2.51 -15.21
N GLU A 154 5.31 -2.97 -13.97
CA GLU A 154 3.99 -3.16 -13.38
C GLU A 154 3.69 -2.05 -12.39
N PHE A 155 2.45 -1.57 -12.39
CA PHE A 155 1.93 -0.60 -11.43
C PHE A 155 0.41 -0.77 -11.28
N GLY A 156 -0.09 -0.54 -10.08
CA GLY A 156 -1.51 -0.64 -9.77
C GLY A 156 -1.76 -0.54 -8.28
N ASP A 157 -2.94 -0.93 -7.84
CA ASP A 157 -3.38 -0.76 -6.45
C ASP A 157 -2.56 -1.63 -5.48
N ALA A 158 -2.40 -2.90 -5.79
CA ALA A 158 -1.69 -3.83 -4.91
C ALA A 158 -0.17 -3.69 -5.00
N SER A 159 0.38 -3.45 -6.21
CA SER A 159 1.81 -3.23 -6.42
C SER A 159 2.28 -1.96 -5.72
N ALA A 160 1.54 -0.84 -5.83
CA ALA A 160 1.83 0.40 -5.15
C ALA A 160 1.73 0.26 -3.62
N ALA A 161 0.67 -0.37 -3.13
CA ALA A 161 0.49 -0.61 -1.70
C ALA A 161 1.62 -1.46 -1.10
N LYS A 162 2.07 -2.48 -1.83
CA LYS A 162 3.21 -3.32 -1.42
C LYS A 162 4.51 -2.52 -1.36
N GLU A 163 4.77 -1.65 -2.35
CA GLU A 163 5.98 -0.83 -2.37
C GLU A 163 6.01 0.19 -1.24
N ILE A 164 4.88 0.84 -0.96
CA ILE A 164 4.73 1.76 0.17
C ILE A 164 5.03 1.04 1.49
N ALA A 165 4.42 -0.13 1.72
CA ALA A 165 4.65 -0.91 2.93
C ALA A 165 6.12 -1.35 3.09
N ALA A 166 6.81 -1.66 1.99
CA ALA A 166 8.23 -2.01 2.01
C ALA A 166 9.11 -0.81 2.39
N ARG A 167 8.80 0.38 1.87
CA ARG A 167 9.51 1.64 2.21
C ARG A 167 9.32 2.01 3.67
N ASP A 168 8.10 1.96 4.18
CA ASP A 168 7.80 2.26 5.59
C ASP A 168 8.58 1.35 6.53
N THR A 169 8.69 0.06 6.19
CA THR A 169 9.47 -0.92 6.95
C THR A 169 10.96 -0.61 6.92
N GLN A 170 11.47 -0.14 5.77
CA GLN A 170 12.90 0.20 5.60
C GLN A 170 13.25 1.47 6.37
N ASP A 171 12.39 2.48 6.34
CA ASP A 171 12.61 3.75 7.05
C ASP A 171 12.49 3.56 8.56
N GLY A 172 11.58 2.71 9.04
CA GLY A 172 11.50 2.31 10.44
C GLY A 172 12.82 1.66 10.93
N LYS A 173 13.39 0.74 10.16
CA LYS A 173 14.67 0.10 10.50
C LYS A 173 15.86 1.06 10.50
N LYS A 174 15.87 2.05 9.60
CA LYS A 174 16.91 3.10 9.58
C LYS A 174 16.83 4.00 10.81
N ALA A 175 15.62 4.32 11.28
CA ALA A 175 15.42 5.12 12.48
C ALA A 175 15.89 4.40 13.75
N GLU A 176 15.73 3.08 13.82
CA GLU A 176 16.21 2.26 14.96
C GLU A 176 17.73 2.05 14.95
N GLY A 177 18.37 2.07 13.78
CA GLY A 177 19.82 1.85 13.64
C GLY A 177 20.71 3.09 13.89
N VAL A 178 20.16 4.23 14.20
CA VAL A 178 20.87 5.51 14.46
C VAL A 178 20.90 5.85 15.97
N SER A 179 20.64 4.90 16.85
CA SER A 179 20.73 5.10 18.32
C SER A 179 21.99 4.53 18.89
#